data_139b9655216ba0ca2408e7930b269a51
#
_entry.id   139b9655216ba0ca2408e7930b269a51
#
_cell.length_a   1.000
_cell.length_b   1.000
_cell.length_c   1.000
_cell.angle_alpha   90.00
_cell.angle_beta   90.00
_cell.angle_gamma   90.00
#
_symmetry.space_group_name_H-M   'P 1'
#
loop_
_entity.id
_entity.type
_entity.pdbx_description
1 polymer ?
#
loop_
_entity_poly.entity_id
_entity_poly.type
_entity_poly.pdbx_seq_one_letter_code
_entity_poly.pdbx_strand_id
1 'polypeptide(L)'
;EKYPEKEFTILLRVADKDITVHQDKHSYIELAKQFQLPSNLTIERKSTAQAFQEMGYCLSYSSTMLFEAECKGIPVGIVADLGFSKSYANQHFLGSGVLVYFDQIDFTSPKIADPDWLDCYATKKVITTDEFNKLLKQVVPLQHDYQEYLSAVNSIESTKTIFLRKFKKLIRDPKKFFYDSKWLRKVI
;
A
#
# COMPACT_ATOMS: atom_id res chain seq x y z
N GLU A 1 -18.33 16.11 17.21
CA GLU A 1 -18.13 14.74 16.68
C GLU A 1 -19.35 14.32 15.85
N LYS A 2 -19.14 13.94 14.59
CA LYS A 2 -20.26 13.62 13.65
C LYS A 2 -20.88 12.24 13.95
N TYR A 3 -20.11 11.31 14.50
CA TYR A 3 -20.51 9.92 14.78
C TYR A 3 -20.05 9.48 16.18
N PRO A 4 -20.66 10.00 17.24
CA PRO A 4 -20.25 9.69 18.62
C PRO A 4 -20.52 8.23 19.01
N GLU A 5 -21.48 7.58 18.35
CA GLU A 5 -21.90 6.20 18.59
C GLU A 5 -21.02 5.14 17.89
N LYS A 6 -20.10 5.58 17.03
CA LYS A 6 -19.19 4.67 16.31
C LYS A 6 -17.82 4.65 16.94
N GLU A 7 -17.21 3.49 16.99
CA GLU A 7 -15.82 3.32 17.39
C GLU A 7 -14.92 3.39 16.18
N PHE A 8 -13.82 4.11 16.32
CA PHE A 8 -12.79 4.27 15.29
C PHE A 8 -11.47 3.73 15.78
N THR A 9 -10.78 2.98 14.95
CA THR A 9 -9.45 2.49 15.24
C THR A 9 -8.45 2.89 14.15
N ILE A 10 -7.41 3.60 14.55
CA ILE A 10 -6.22 3.75 13.70
C ILE A 10 -5.40 2.49 13.84
N LEU A 11 -5.38 1.70 12.78
CA LEU A 11 -4.63 0.44 12.76
C LEU A 11 -3.19 0.69 12.34
N LEU A 12 -2.27 0.42 13.25
CA LEU A 12 -0.83 0.49 12.99
C LEU A 12 -0.33 -0.85 12.46
N ARG A 13 0.34 -0.82 11.31
CA ARG A 13 0.90 -1.99 10.66
C ARG A 13 2.21 -2.46 11.31
N VAL A 14 3.02 -1.53 11.79
CA VAL A 14 4.40 -1.76 12.24
C VAL A 14 4.69 -1.09 13.57
N ALA A 15 5.69 -1.62 14.31
CA ALA A 15 6.21 -0.98 15.50
C ALA A 15 7.03 0.27 15.12
N ASP A 16 7.10 1.23 16.03
CA ASP A 16 7.87 2.48 15.85
C ASP A 16 9.36 2.23 15.53
N LYS A 17 9.87 1.05 15.81
CA LYS A 17 11.28 0.66 15.60
C LYS A 17 11.47 -0.35 14.46
N ASP A 18 10.41 -0.79 13.81
CA ASP A 18 10.55 -1.74 12.72
C ASP A 18 11.07 -1.07 11.45
N ILE A 19 12.01 -1.73 10.80
CA ILE A 19 12.53 -1.28 9.51
C ILE A 19 11.48 -1.60 8.46
N THR A 20 10.82 -0.58 7.92
CA THR A 20 9.87 -0.72 6.81
C THR A 20 10.51 -0.32 5.49
N VAL A 21 9.89 -0.76 4.39
CA VAL A 21 10.27 -0.32 3.03
C VAL A 21 10.04 1.19 2.87
N HIS A 22 9.03 1.71 3.55
CA HIS A 22 8.71 3.12 3.64
C HIS A 22 9.27 3.66 4.96
N GLN A 23 10.29 4.52 4.86
CA GLN A 23 10.81 5.24 6.02
C GLN A 23 9.84 6.39 6.34
N ASP A 24 8.93 6.15 7.26
CA ASP A 24 8.08 7.21 7.77
C ASP A 24 8.95 8.20 8.55
N LYS A 25 8.82 9.49 8.24
CA LYS A 25 9.59 10.54 8.92
C LYS A 25 9.14 10.75 10.36
N HIS A 26 7.91 10.40 10.66
CA HIS A 26 7.27 10.62 11.95
C HIS A 26 6.45 9.38 12.32
N SER A 27 6.52 8.97 13.57
CA SER A 27 5.63 7.96 14.12
C SER A 27 4.19 8.47 14.17
N TYR A 28 3.23 7.68 13.73
CA TYR A 28 1.80 8.01 13.87
C TYR A 28 1.41 8.19 15.35
N ILE A 29 2.02 7.45 16.27
CA ILE A 29 1.81 7.61 17.71
C ILE A 29 2.29 8.99 18.19
N GLU A 30 3.48 9.40 17.76
CA GLU A 30 4.02 10.73 18.11
C GLU A 30 3.20 11.87 17.52
N LEU A 31 2.71 11.70 16.29
CA LEU A 31 1.79 12.65 15.69
C LEU A 31 0.47 12.74 16.45
N ALA A 32 -0.10 11.60 16.83
CA ALA A 32 -1.36 11.53 17.56
C ALA A 32 -1.29 12.23 18.94
N LYS A 33 -0.15 12.18 19.62
CA LYS A 33 0.06 12.88 20.89
C LYS A 33 -0.07 14.41 20.79
N GLN A 34 0.03 14.96 19.59
CA GLN A 34 -0.11 16.41 19.35
C GLN A 34 -1.57 16.86 19.31
N PHE A 35 -2.51 15.92 19.31
CA PHE A 35 -3.94 16.18 19.22
C PHE A 35 -4.69 15.60 20.43
N GLN A 36 -5.74 16.28 20.84
CA GLN A 36 -6.71 15.69 21.75
C GLN A 36 -7.59 14.73 20.94
N LEU A 37 -7.37 13.44 21.11
CA LEU A 37 -8.14 12.43 20.40
C LEU A 37 -9.55 12.34 21.00
N PRO A 38 -10.59 12.13 20.14
CA PRO A 38 -11.94 11.82 20.60
C PRO A 38 -11.96 10.52 21.42
N SER A 39 -12.89 10.42 22.39
CA SER A 39 -13.00 9.25 23.27
C SER A 39 -13.34 7.95 22.54
N ASN A 40 -13.97 8.05 21.37
CA ASN A 40 -14.32 6.93 20.49
C ASN A 40 -13.27 6.62 19.41
N LEU A 41 -12.03 7.15 19.53
CA LEU A 41 -10.91 6.86 18.66
C LEU A 41 -9.78 6.20 19.42
N THR A 42 -9.40 5.00 19.02
CA THR A 42 -8.25 4.25 19.54
C THR A 42 -7.13 4.12 18.52
N ILE A 43 -5.91 3.89 18.98
CA ILE A 43 -4.77 3.56 18.14
C ILE A 43 -4.31 2.18 18.55
N GLU A 44 -4.40 1.22 17.67
CA GLU A 44 -4.14 -0.17 17.98
C GLU A 44 -3.19 -0.83 17.00
N ARG A 45 -2.62 -1.91 17.48
CA ARG A 45 -1.77 -2.79 16.72
C ARG A 45 -2.39 -4.16 16.65
N LYS A 46 -2.92 -4.51 15.50
CA LYS A 46 -3.53 -5.81 15.23
C LYS A 46 -3.00 -6.35 13.90
N SER A 47 -3.00 -7.66 13.75
CA SER A 47 -2.86 -8.27 12.43
C SER A 47 -4.07 -7.94 11.56
N THR A 48 -3.90 -7.92 10.26
CA THR A 48 -4.99 -7.71 9.29
C THR A 48 -6.14 -8.71 9.53
N ALA A 49 -5.80 -9.97 9.84
CA ALA A 49 -6.80 -11.00 10.09
C ALA A 49 -7.67 -10.71 11.34
N GLN A 50 -7.07 -10.20 12.41
CA GLN A 50 -7.80 -9.77 13.61
C GLN A 50 -8.67 -8.54 13.33
N ALA A 51 -8.12 -7.56 12.63
CA ALA A 51 -8.87 -6.35 12.28
C ALA A 51 -10.12 -6.66 11.45
N PHE A 52 -10.05 -7.59 10.49
CA PHE A 52 -11.20 -7.97 9.68
C PHE A 52 -12.32 -8.67 10.45
N GLN A 53 -12.07 -9.21 11.63
CA GLN A 53 -13.12 -9.84 12.46
C GLN A 53 -14.01 -8.81 13.16
N GLU A 54 -13.49 -7.61 13.38
CA GLU A 54 -14.15 -6.56 14.15
C GLU A 54 -14.59 -5.38 13.27
N MET A 55 -14.05 -5.30 12.05
CA MET A 55 -14.18 -4.14 11.17
C MET A 55 -15.54 -4.11 10.47
N GLY A 56 -16.31 -3.05 10.67
CA GLY A 56 -17.53 -2.77 9.92
C GLY A 56 -17.32 -1.86 8.70
N TYR A 57 -16.18 -1.17 8.61
CA TYR A 57 -15.83 -0.28 7.52
C TYR A 57 -14.31 -0.10 7.47
N CYS A 58 -13.71 -0.14 6.28
CA CYS A 58 -12.28 0.09 6.10
C CYS A 58 -12.03 1.41 5.37
N LEU A 59 -11.30 2.31 6.02
CA LEU A 59 -10.93 3.60 5.45
C LEU A 59 -9.42 3.69 5.30
N SER A 60 -8.93 4.00 4.11
CA SER A 60 -7.51 4.22 3.90
C SER A 60 -7.24 5.10 2.68
N TYR A 61 -5.99 5.55 2.57
CA TYR A 61 -5.52 6.36 1.46
C TYR A 61 -4.91 5.55 0.31
N SER A 62 -4.13 4.50 0.64
CA SER A 62 -3.38 3.73 -0.36
C SER A 62 -3.06 2.29 0.07
N SER A 63 -3.78 1.75 1.04
CA SER A 63 -3.51 0.40 1.55
C SER A 63 -4.12 -0.69 0.68
N THR A 64 -3.35 -1.75 0.40
CA THR A 64 -3.87 -2.97 -0.24
C THR A 64 -4.92 -3.69 0.62
N MET A 65 -4.99 -3.39 1.91
CA MET A 65 -6.03 -3.88 2.82
C MET A 65 -7.45 -3.51 2.34
N LEU A 66 -7.60 -2.43 1.57
CA LEU A 66 -8.89 -2.04 0.97
C LEU A 66 -9.42 -3.12 0.01
N PHE A 67 -8.55 -3.72 -0.82
CA PHE A 67 -8.95 -4.82 -1.70
C PHE A 67 -9.35 -6.08 -0.91
N GLU A 68 -8.59 -6.39 0.14
CA GLU A 68 -8.89 -7.54 1.00
C GLU A 68 -10.22 -7.34 1.75
N ALA A 69 -10.48 -6.13 2.24
CA ALA A 69 -11.74 -5.77 2.90
C ALA A 69 -12.92 -5.92 1.93
N GLU A 70 -12.80 -5.37 0.73
CA GLU A 70 -13.85 -5.45 -0.30
C GLU A 70 -14.13 -6.91 -0.71
N CYS A 71 -13.09 -7.74 -0.87
CA CYS A 71 -13.24 -9.18 -1.13
C CYS A 71 -13.97 -9.92 0.00
N LYS A 72 -13.90 -9.42 1.23
CA LYS A 72 -14.61 -9.97 2.40
C LYS A 72 -16.02 -9.40 2.57
N GLY A 73 -16.44 -8.47 1.71
CA GLY A 73 -17.72 -7.80 1.79
C GLY A 73 -17.76 -6.73 2.89
N ILE A 74 -16.61 -6.27 3.36
CA ILE A 74 -16.50 -5.15 4.29
C ILE A 74 -16.49 -3.86 3.46
N PRO A 75 -17.44 -2.93 3.69
CA PRO A 75 -17.46 -1.65 2.98
C PRO A 75 -16.16 -0.89 3.12
N VAL A 76 -15.73 -0.24 2.05
CA VAL A 76 -14.48 0.51 2.03
C VAL A 76 -14.67 1.97 1.62
N GLY A 77 -13.77 2.82 2.04
CA GLY A 77 -13.65 4.19 1.58
C GLY A 77 -12.20 4.52 1.27
N ILE A 78 -11.98 5.12 0.12
CA ILE A 78 -10.66 5.56 -0.31
C ILE A 78 -10.60 7.06 -0.16
N VAL A 79 -9.79 7.53 0.80
CA VAL A 79 -9.66 8.96 1.10
C VAL A 79 -9.06 9.69 -0.09
N ALA A 80 -9.78 10.70 -0.59
CA ALA A 80 -9.40 11.47 -1.77
C ALA A 80 -8.83 12.86 -1.46
N ASP A 81 -8.84 13.29 -0.20
CA ASP A 81 -8.48 14.64 0.23
C ASP A 81 -7.06 15.06 -0.18
N LEU A 82 -6.12 14.12 -0.23
CA LEU A 82 -4.74 14.37 -0.61
C LEU A 82 -4.47 14.22 -2.12
N GLY A 83 -5.51 13.92 -2.90
CA GLY A 83 -5.41 13.66 -4.34
C GLY A 83 -4.76 12.32 -4.67
N PHE A 84 -4.49 12.11 -5.97
CA PHE A 84 -3.95 10.86 -6.50
C PHE A 84 -2.65 11.13 -7.26
N SER A 85 -1.63 10.32 -7.00
CA SER A 85 -0.33 10.44 -7.71
C SER A 85 0.46 9.13 -7.67
N LYS A 86 1.44 9.01 -8.58
CA LYS A 86 2.39 7.88 -8.58
C LYS A 86 3.20 7.81 -7.30
N SER A 87 3.54 8.95 -6.72
CA SER A 87 4.32 9.02 -5.48
C SER A 87 3.55 8.48 -4.27
N TYR A 88 2.22 8.52 -4.33
CA TYR A 88 1.35 7.97 -3.29
C TYR A 88 0.91 6.53 -3.57
N ALA A 89 1.25 5.99 -4.73
CA ALA A 89 0.87 4.65 -5.15
C ALA A 89 -0.66 4.37 -5.05
N ASN A 90 -1.49 5.40 -5.28
CA ASN A 90 -2.95 5.32 -5.10
C ASN A 90 -3.76 5.55 -6.38
N GLN A 91 -3.10 5.66 -7.53
CA GLN A 91 -3.78 5.93 -8.83
C GLN A 91 -4.72 4.80 -9.26
N HIS A 92 -4.42 3.56 -8.86
CA HIS A 92 -5.23 2.39 -9.17
C HIS A 92 -6.62 2.42 -8.50
N PHE A 93 -6.85 3.32 -7.54
CA PHE A 93 -8.17 3.52 -6.95
C PHE A 93 -9.06 4.49 -7.74
N LEU A 94 -8.53 5.18 -8.74
CA LEU A 94 -9.36 5.98 -9.64
C LEU A 94 -10.34 5.08 -10.40
N GLY A 95 -11.60 5.48 -10.44
CA GLY A 95 -12.68 4.68 -11.04
C GLY A 95 -13.29 3.61 -10.11
N SER A 96 -12.80 3.48 -8.88
CA SER A 96 -13.30 2.47 -7.93
C SER A 96 -14.75 2.64 -7.50
N GLY A 97 -15.34 3.83 -7.65
CA GLY A 97 -16.70 4.16 -7.15
C GLY A 97 -16.74 4.44 -5.63
N VAL A 98 -15.70 4.11 -4.87
CA VAL A 98 -15.66 4.24 -3.39
C VAL A 98 -14.75 5.36 -2.88
N LEU A 99 -14.46 6.36 -3.73
CA LEU A 99 -13.72 7.54 -3.31
C LEU A 99 -14.58 8.39 -2.35
N VAL A 100 -13.98 8.81 -1.24
CA VAL A 100 -14.63 9.62 -0.21
C VAL A 100 -13.75 10.79 0.21
N TYR A 101 -14.37 11.89 0.58
CA TYR A 101 -13.72 13.01 1.26
C TYR A 101 -14.10 12.95 2.74
N PHE A 102 -13.24 13.35 3.64
CA PHE A 102 -13.48 13.26 5.09
C PHE A 102 -14.75 13.98 5.54
N ASP A 103 -15.07 15.10 4.94
CA ASP A 103 -16.30 15.87 5.23
C ASP A 103 -17.56 15.21 4.70
N GLN A 104 -17.44 14.31 3.71
CA GLN A 104 -18.56 13.65 3.00
C GLN A 104 -18.74 12.19 3.38
N ILE A 105 -17.92 11.64 4.27
CA ILE A 105 -18.06 10.25 4.68
C ILE A 105 -19.42 10.02 5.33
N ASP A 106 -20.15 9.02 4.82
CA ASP A 106 -21.35 8.50 5.41
C ASP A 106 -21.22 6.99 5.69
N PHE A 107 -21.07 6.65 6.96
CA PHE A 107 -20.95 5.26 7.40
C PHE A 107 -22.28 4.52 7.46
N THR A 108 -23.43 5.22 7.30
CA THR A 108 -24.77 4.61 7.30
C THR A 108 -25.17 4.13 5.92
N SER A 109 -24.62 4.76 4.88
CA SER A 109 -24.85 4.43 3.47
C SER A 109 -23.50 4.32 2.74
N PRO A 110 -22.73 3.25 2.98
CA PRO A 110 -21.43 3.08 2.35
C PRO A 110 -21.55 2.95 0.84
N LYS A 111 -20.61 3.53 0.12
CA LYS A 111 -20.50 3.36 -1.33
C LYS A 111 -20.16 1.91 -1.66
N ILE A 112 -20.58 1.48 -2.84
CA ILE A 112 -20.28 0.15 -3.38
C ILE A 112 -19.19 0.30 -4.43
N ALA A 113 -18.19 -0.58 -4.39
CA ALA A 113 -17.13 -0.59 -5.39
C ALA A 113 -17.68 -0.93 -6.77
N ASP A 114 -17.15 -0.26 -7.79
CA ASP A 114 -17.42 -0.58 -9.17
C ASP A 114 -16.96 -2.02 -9.48
N PRO A 115 -17.83 -2.92 -9.97
CA PRO A 115 -17.48 -4.31 -10.21
C PRO A 115 -16.37 -4.48 -11.25
N ASP A 116 -16.38 -3.69 -12.31
CA ASP A 116 -15.39 -3.80 -13.40
C ASP A 116 -14.02 -3.35 -12.89
N TRP A 117 -13.99 -2.29 -12.06
CA TRP A 117 -12.77 -1.88 -11.40
C TRP A 117 -12.27 -2.96 -10.44
N LEU A 118 -13.15 -3.55 -9.63
CA LEU A 118 -12.76 -4.57 -8.66
C LEU A 118 -12.16 -5.79 -9.35
N ASP A 119 -12.76 -6.25 -10.45
CA ASP A 119 -12.28 -7.40 -11.22
C ASP A 119 -10.89 -7.17 -11.85
N CYS A 120 -10.51 -5.90 -12.08
CA CYS A 120 -9.16 -5.57 -12.55
C CYS A 120 -8.08 -5.73 -11.47
N TYR A 121 -8.42 -5.53 -10.19
CA TYR A 121 -7.45 -5.43 -9.10
C TYR A 121 -7.58 -6.52 -8.03
N ALA A 122 -8.74 -7.13 -7.91
CA ALA A 122 -9.01 -8.17 -6.91
C ALA A 122 -9.99 -9.18 -7.45
N THR A 123 -9.88 -10.43 -7.02
CA THR A 123 -10.85 -11.47 -7.34
C THR A 123 -11.37 -12.11 -6.07
N LYS A 124 -12.69 -12.28 -6.01
CA LYS A 124 -13.36 -13.07 -4.97
C LYS A 124 -13.28 -14.57 -5.24
N LYS A 125 -12.78 -14.97 -6.41
CA LYS A 125 -12.65 -16.38 -6.78
C LYS A 125 -11.59 -17.04 -5.90
N VAL A 126 -12.00 -18.05 -5.17
CA VAL A 126 -11.07 -18.96 -4.48
C VAL A 126 -10.42 -19.85 -5.53
N ILE A 127 -9.12 -19.71 -5.70
CA ILE A 127 -8.33 -20.54 -6.59
C ILE A 127 -7.90 -21.79 -5.81
N THR A 128 -8.21 -22.97 -6.30
CA THR A 128 -7.73 -24.23 -5.72
C THR A 128 -6.22 -24.37 -5.92
N THR A 129 -5.58 -25.20 -5.10
CA THR A 129 -4.15 -25.51 -5.25
C THR A 129 -3.80 -26.02 -6.65
N ASP A 130 -4.68 -26.82 -7.25
CA ASP A 130 -4.47 -27.35 -8.61
C ASP A 130 -4.58 -26.28 -9.68
N GLU A 131 -5.57 -25.39 -9.58
CA GLU A 131 -5.70 -24.22 -10.47
C GLU A 131 -4.49 -23.30 -10.35
N PHE A 132 -4.03 -23.05 -9.12
CA PHE A 132 -2.82 -22.25 -8.87
C PHE A 132 -1.58 -22.89 -9.49
N ASN A 133 -1.38 -24.19 -9.29
CA ASN A 133 -0.27 -24.92 -9.89
C ASN A 133 -0.33 -24.92 -11.42
N LYS A 134 -1.55 -24.99 -12.00
CA LYS A 134 -1.75 -24.88 -13.45
C LYS A 134 -1.36 -23.50 -13.97
N LEU A 135 -1.75 -22.43 -13.25
CA LEU A 135 -1.36 -21.06 -13.58
C LEU A 135 0.17 -20.86 -13.46
N LEU A 136 0.78 -21.37 -12.40
CA LEU A 136 2.24 -21.32 -12.24
C LEU A 136 2.98 -21.95 -13.42
N LYS A 137 2.52 -23.10 -13.91
CA LYS A 137 3.12 -23.76 -15.08
C LYS A 137 2.99 -22.92 -16.37
N GLN A 138 1.97 -22.08 -16.47
CA GLN A 138 1.79 -21.16 -17.60
C GLN A 138 2.70 -19.93 -17.47
N VAL A 139 3.00 -19.49 -16.26
CA VAL A 139 3.84 -18.31 -15.97
C VAL A 139 5.34 -18.62 -16.06
N VAL A 140 5.75 -19.87 -15.80
CA VAL A 140 7.15 -20.29 -15.88
C VAL A 140 7.80 -20.00 -17.26
N PRO A 141 7.14 -20.20 -18.42
CA PRO A 141 7.69 -19.75 -19.70
C PRO A 141 7.84 -18.21 -19.81
N LEU A 142 6.92 -17.45 -19.22
CA LEU A 142 6.96 -15.99 -19.21
C LEU A 142 8.15 -15.45 -18.39
N GLN A 143 8.65 -16.21 -17.44
CA GLN A 143 9.84 -15.86 -16.66
C GLN A 143 11.12 -15.85 -17.53
N HIS A 144 11.18 -16.67 -18.56
CA HIS A 144 12.27 -16.67 -19.54
C HIS A 144 12.22 -15.38 -20.38
N ASP A 145 11.03 -15.02 -20.86
CA ASP A 145 10.82 -13.78 -21.62
C ASP A 145 11.09 -12.53 -20.76
N TYR A 146 10.76 -12.60 -19.45
CA TYR A 146 11.04 -11.51 -18.52
C TYR A 146 12.53 -11.31 -18.29
N GLN A 147 13.33 -12.37 -18.20
CA GLN A 147 14.79 -12.28 -18.10
C GLN A 147 15.41 -11.72 -19.39
N GLU A 148 14.91 -12.11 -20.53
CA GLU A 148 15.30 -11.54 -21.83
C GLU A 148 14.90 -10.06 -21.93
N TYR A 149 13.67 -9.70 -21.52
CA TYR A 149 13.23 -8.32 -21.40
C TYR A 149 14.12 -7.51 -20.46
N LEU A 150 14.43 -8.01 -19.26
CA LEU A 150 15.33 -7.34 -18.31
C LEU A 150 16.74 -7.18 -18.87
N SER A 151 17.25 -8.17 -19.61
CA SER A 151 18.55 -8.09 -20.28
C SER A 151 18.54 -7.02 -21.36
N ALA A 152 17.47 -6.95 -22.16
CA ALA A 152 17.27 -5.93 -23.17
C ALA A 152 17.15 -4.52 -22.56
N VAL A 153 16.36 -4.35 -21.50
CA VAL A 153 16.24 -3.07 -20.77
C VAL A 153 17.55 -2.65 -20.16
N ASN A 154 18.31 -3.57 -19.57
CA ASN A 154 19.63 -3.28 -19.00
C ASN A 154 20.67 -2.95 -20.10
N SER A 155 20.52 -3.49 -21.29
CA SER A 155 21.38 -3.17 -22.43
C SER A 155 21.12 -1.76 -23.02
N ILE A 156 19.90 -1.25 -22.86
CA ILE A 156 19.51 0.11 -23.30
C ILE A 156 20.08 1.18 -22.35
N GLU A 157 20.17 0.91 -21.05
CA GLU A 157 20.88 1.78 -20.13
C GLU A 157 22.40 1.60 -20.32
N SER A 158 23.01 2.47 -21.10
CA SER A 158 24.47 2.42 -21.26
C SER A 158 25.15 2.51 -19.88
N THR A 159 26.24 1.78 -19.69
CA THR A 159 27.08 1.81 -18.47
C THR A 159 27.40 3.25 -18.05
N LYS A 160 27.51 4.14 -19.04
CA LYS A 160 27.75 5.58 -18.88
C LYS A 160 26.58 6.30 -18.20
N THR A 161 25.34 5.94 -18.54
CA THR A 161 24.11 6.52 -17.95
C THR A 161 23.92 6.05 -16.51
N ILE A 162 24.18 4.77 -16.25
CA ILE A 162 24.14 4.19 -14.89
C ILE A 162 25.21 4.86 -14.01
N PHE A 163 26.41 5.06 -14.55
CA PHE A 163 27.50 5.72 -13.84
C PHE A 163 27.14 7.17 -13.50
N LEU A 164 26.66 7.94 -14.47
CA LEU A 164 26.24 9.33 -14.26
C LEU A 164 25.11 9.47 -13.24
N ARG A 165 24.14 8.56 -13.26
CA ARG A 165 23.05 8.54 -12.28
C ARG A 165 23.57 8.24 -10.87
N LYS A 166 24.45 7.26 -10.74
CA LYS A 166 25.09 6.92 -9.45
C LYS A 166 25.98 8.06 -8.96
N PHE A 167 26.73 8.70 -9.83
CA PHE A 167 27.60 9.82 -9.51
C PHE A 167 26.79 11.06 -9.06
N LYS A 168 25.70 11.39 -9.77
CA LYS A 168 24.77 12.44 -9.33
C LYS A 168 24.16 12.15 -7.95
N LYS A 169 23.81 10.89 -7.67
CA LYS A 169 23.28 10.48 -6.37
C LYS A 169 24.33 10.62 -5.27
N LEU A 170 25.58 10.26 -5.55
CA LEU A 170 26.71 10.42 -4.64
C LEU A 170 26.97 11.89 -4.27
N ILE A 171 26.94 12.79 -5.27
CA ILE A 171 27.15 14.22 -5.03
C ILE A 171 25.98 14.83 -4.27
N ARG A 172 24.74 14.45 -4.58
CA ARG A 172 23.53 15.03 -3.99
C ARG A 172 23.33 14.62 -2.54
N ASP A 173 23.61 13.37 -2.21
CA ASP A 173 23.46 12.84 -0.85
C ASP A 173 24.44 11.67 -0.63
N PRO A 174 25.69 11.99 -0.22
CA PRO A 174 26.72 10.99 -0.01
C PRO A 174 26.34 9.95 1.06
N LYS A 175 25.75 10.40 2.17
CA LYS A 175 25.37 9.50 3.28
C LYS A 175 24.33 8.48 2.82
N LYS A 176 23.30 8.93 2.12
CA LYS A 176 22.26 8.06 1.57
C LYS A 176 22.79 7.13 0.48
N PHE A 177 23.72 7.60 -0.36
CA PHE A 177 24.36 6.77 -1.37
C PHE A 177 25.10 5.58 -0.76
N PHE A 178 25.91 5.82 0.27
CA PHE A 178 26.63 4.78 0.97
C PHE A 178 25.71 3.84 1.75
N TYR A 179 24.65 4.38 2.38
CA TYR A 179 23.67 3.58 3.09
C TYR A 179 22.87 2.63 2.17
N ASP A 180 22.47 3.11 0.98
CA ASP A 180 21.74 2.32 -0.03
C ASP A 180 22.64 1.34 -0.82
N SER A 181 23.97 1.46 -0.70
CA SER A 181 24.91 0.63 -1.46
C SER A 181 24.97 -0.78 -0.88
N LYS A 182 24.41 -1.75 -1.64
CA LYS A 182 24.46 -3.19 -1.26
C LYS A 182 25.88 -3.74 -1.06
N TRP A 183 26.89 -3.05 -1.58
CA TRP A 183 28.27 -3.48 -1.50
C TRP A 183 28.85 -3.28 -0.10
N LEU A 184 28.50 -2.19 0.58
CA LEU A 184 28.96 -1.92 1.94
C LEU A 184 28.27 -2.77 3.02
N ARG A 185 27.05 -3.27 2.75
CA ARG A 185 26.35 -4.19 3.66
C ARG A 185 27.02 -5.56 3.82
N LYS A 186 28.00 -5.88 2.98
CA LYS A 186 28.77 -7.15 3.05
C LYS A 186 30.10 -7.01 3.76
N VAL A 187 30.47 -5.80 4.18
CA VAL A 187 31.81 -5.49 4.75
C VAL A 187 31.70 -5.01 6.21
N ILE A 188 30.48 -4.77 6.69
CA ILE A 188 30.13 -4.51 8.09
C ILE A 188 29.27 -5.67 8.59
#